data_3a2251d44d13047fe8f1a85a41416b28
#
_entry.id   3a2251d44d13047fe8f1a85a41416b28
#
_cell.length_a   1.000
_cell.length_b   1.000
_cell.length_c   1.000
_cell.angle_alpha   90.00
_cell.angle_beta   90.00
_cell.angle_gamma   90.00
#
_symmetry.space_group_name_H-M   'P 1'
#
loop_
_entity.id
_entity.type
_entity.pdbx_description
1 polymer ?
#
loop_
_entity_poly.entity_id
_entity_poly.type
_entity_poly.pdbx_seq_one_letter_code
_entity_poly.pdbx_strand_id
1 'polypeptide(L)'
;MIVSLARSGRRERIAEVMSKHGVDFSFVDAIDAQRFKSSEFARLYDDSAARARYGRSLTQGEVACFLSHRQLWQRVLSDGRSMIVLEDDALLDPAFFTKVLIWREDTLARMGDIVLLGQSKLSRSREAREYLYEPLKRSSRIDGMRIGTPFKQWTSGAVGYWISPRGATLALAHTEGPVRALLDDWPWHRDDGGMVIRELRPYVVWEAFESLASDLEGERSRLTPTSGRWRDCLLEPVRVGRLIVRWAVVAAICIAESASSGGDQKGGAR
;
A
#
# COMPACT_ATOMS: atom_id res chain seq x y z
N MET A 1 -2.11 -14.47 2.15
CA MET A 1 -2.29 -14.74 0.69
C MET A 1 -1.15 -14.11 -0.08
N ILE A 2 -0.59 -14.82 -1.05
CA ILE A 2 0.50 -14.30 -1.89
C ILE A 2 0.00 -14.28 -3.33
N VAL A 3 -0.07 -13.08 -3.94
CA VAL A 3 -0.43 -12.93 -5.35
C VAL A 3 0.81 -13.13 -6.22
N SER A 4 0.71 -14.00 -7.21
CA SER A 4 1.83 -14.35 -8.07
C SER A 4 1.34 -14.99 -9.37
N LEU A 5 2.04 -14.74 -10.48
CA LEU A 5 1.82 -15.51 -11.69
C LEU A 5 2.10 -17.00 -11.45
N ALA A 6 1.24 -17.89 -11.97
CA ALA A 6 1.40 -19.34 -11.79
C ALA A 6 2.78 -19.85 -12.24
N ARG A 7 3.38 -19.19 -13.23
CA ARG A 7 4.71 -19.51 -13.80
C ARG A 7 5.88 -18.77 -13.16
N SER A 8 5.63 -17.96 -12.10
CA SER A 8 6.67 -17.13 -11.49
C SER A 8 7.66 -18.00 -10.71
N GLY A 9 8.95 -17.91 -11.06
CA GLY A 9 10.05 -18.52 -10.28
C GLY A 9 10.25 -17.88 -8.90
N ARG A 10 9.58 -16.73 -8.61
CA ARG A 10 9.65 -16.05 -7.31
C ARG A 10 8.86 -16.78 -6.23
N ARG A 11 7.90 -17.68 -6.62
CA ARG A 11 7.09 -18.47 -5.68
C ARG A 11 7.94 -19.32 -4.76
N GLU A 12 8.98 -19.97 -5.29
CA GLU A 12 9.86 -20.84 -4.49
C GLU A 12 10.53 -20.05 -3.36
N ARG A 13 11.08 -18.88 -3.68
CA ARG A 13 11.76 -18.03 -2.71
C ARG A 13 10.85 -17.60 -1.56
N ILE A 14 9.68 -17.06 -1.87
CA ILE A 14 8.76 -16.58 -0.82
C ILE A 14 8.14 -17.74 -0.05
N ALA A 15 7.88 -18.89 -0.71
CA ALA A 15 7.41 -20.11 -0.06
C ALA A 15 8.44 -20.66 0.94
N GLU A 16 9.72 -20.66 0.59
CA GLU A 16 10.80 -21.07 1.49
C GLU A 16 10.85 -20.17 2.74
N VAL A 17 10.77 -18.86 2.55
CA VAL A 17 10.76 -17.89 3.66
C VAL A 17 9.56 -18.13 4.58
N MET A 18 8.35 -18.30 4.05
CA MET A 18 7.15 -18.55 4.85
C MET A 18 7.24 -19.88 5.60
N SER A 19 7.67 -20.93 4.91
CA SER A 19 7.83 -22.28 5.50
C SER A 19 8.87 -22.31 6.61
N LYS A 20 9.99 -21.60 6.43
CA LYS A 20 11.04 -21.47 7.47
C LYS A 20 10.51 -20.85 8.77
N HIS A 21 9.53 -19.96 8.67
CA HIS A 21 8.89 -19.32 9.83
C HIS A 21 7.60 -20.03 10.28
N GLY A 22 7.25 -21.17 9.71
CA GLY A 22 6.05 -21.94 10.06
C GLY A 22 4.73 -21.19 9.79
N VAL A 23 4.70 -20.33 8.78
CA VAL A 23 3.54 -19.51 8.45
C VAL A 23 2.69 -20.22 7.41
N ASP A 24 1.41 -20.43 7.71
CA ASP A 24 0.44 -20.91 6.73
C ASP A 24 0.15 -19.81 5.70
N PHE A 25 0.27 -20.15 4.43
CA PHE A 25 0.01 -19.25 3.33
C PHE A 25 -0.62 -19.99 2.15
N SER A 26 -1.18 -19.23 1.22
CA SER A 26 -1.65 -19.78 -0.06
C SER A 26 -1.32 -18.79 -1.17
N PHE A 27 -1.00 -19.34 -2.35
CA PHE A 27 -0.88 -18.55 -3.56
C PHE A 27 -2.25 -18.29 -4.19
N VAL A 28 -2.39 -17.10 -4.74
CA VAL A 28 -3.46 -16.74 -5.68
C VAL A 28 -2.81 -16.48 -7.02
N ASP A 29 -3.29 -17.18 -8.04
CA ASP A 29 -2.77 -17.01 -9.40
C ASP A 29 -3.18 -15.64 -9.92
N ALA A 30 -2.16 -14.79 -10.15
CA ALA A 30 -2.35 -13.49 -10.74
C ALA A 30 -2.81 -13.63 -12.20
N ILE A 31 -3.59 -12.66 -12.64
CA ILE A 31 -4.01 -12.54 -14.04
C ILE A 31 -2.78 -12.25 -14.90
N ASP A 32 -2.55 -13.09 -15.90
CA ASP A 32 -1.44 -12.94 -16.82
C ASP A 32 -1.80 -11.95 -17.95
N ALA A 33 -1.18 -10.77 -17.92
CA ALA A 33 -1.39 -9.74 -18.90
C ALA A 33 -1.14 -10.21 -20.35
N GLN A 34 -0.24 -11.17 -20.56
CA GLN A 34 0.07 -11.72 -21.90
C GLN A 34 -1.09 -12.50 -22.51
N ARG A 35 -2.09 -12.88 -21.72
CA ARG A 35 -3.28 -13.59 -22.19
C ARG A 35 -4.41 -12.66 -22.65
N PHE A 36 -4.29 -11.35 -22.44
CA PHE A 36 -5.31 -10.42 -22.88
C PHE A 36 -5.38 -10.32 -24.41
N LYS A 37 -6.57 -10.57 -24.96
CA LYS A 37 -6.90 -10.22 -26.34
C LYS A 37 -7.27 -8.74 -26.40
N SER A 38 -6.95 -8.05 -27.50
CA SER A 38 -7.21 -6.59 -27.63
C SER A 38 -8.68 -6.24 -27.40
N SER A 39 -9.61 -7.04 -27.89
CA SER A 39 -11.06 -6.82 -27.69
C SER A 39 -11.54 -7.04 -26.26
N GLU A 40 -10.89 -7.94 -25.52
CA GLU A 40 -11.17 -8.19 -24.11
C GLU A 40 -10.57 -7.05 -23.26
N PHE A 41 -9.31 -6.68 -23.52
CA PHE A 41 -8.62 -5.62 -22.80
C PHE A 41 -9.39 -4.29 -22.87
N ALA A 42 -9.94 -3.95 -24.05
CA ALA A 42 -10.75 -2.74 -24.25
C ALA A 42 -12.02 -2.69 -23.36
N ARG A 43 -12.54 -3.83 -22.90
CA ARG A 43 -13.69 -3.90 -21.97
C ARG A 43 -13.29 -3.83 -20.51
N LEU A 44 -12.08 -4.29 -20.19
CA LEU A 44 -11.56 -4.36 -18.83
C LEU A 44 -10.93 -3.04 -18.37
N TYR A 45 -10.65 -2.11 -19.29
CA TYR A 45 -9.87 -0.92 -19.04
C TYR A 45 -10.49 0.36 -19.63
N ASP A 46 -10.55 1.41 -18.84
CA ASP A 46 -10.94 2.76 -19.26
C ASP A 46 -9.70 3.65 -19.44
N ASP A 47 -9.22 3.72 -20.69
CA ASP A 47 -8.06 4.53 -21.06
C ASP A 47 -8.30 6.03 -20.86
N SER A 48 -9.50 6.50 -21.11
CA SER A 48 -9.86 7.91 -20.98
C SER A 48 -9.71 8.39 -19.54
N ALA A 49 -10.27 7.64 -18.59
CA ALA A 49 -10.17 7.94 -17.19
C ALA A 49 -8.71 7.89 -16.68
N ALA A 50 -7.94 6.87 -17.10
CA ALA A 50 -6.54 6.75 -16.73
C ALA A 50 -5.69 7.90 -17.27
N ARG A 51 -5.88 8.31 -18.53
CA ARG A 51 -5.18 9.46 -19.12
C ARG A 51 -5.55 10.78 -18.44
N ALA A 52 -6.81 10.97 -18.10
CA ALA A 52 -7.24 12.16 -17.37
C ALA A 52 -6.55 12.25 -15.99
N ARG A 53 -6.33 11.11 -15.32
CA ARG A 53 -5.72 11.06 -14.00
C ARG A 53 -4.19 11.08 -14.00
N TYR A 54 -3.57 10.32 -14.91
CA TYR A 54 -2.10 10.10 -14.92
C TYR A 54 -1.38 10.74 -16.08
N GLY A 55 -2.10 11.34 -17.06
CA GLY A 55 -1.51 11.86 -18.30
C GLY A 55 -1.02 10.77 -19.25
N ARG A 56 -1.29 9.49 -18.96
CA ARG A 56 -0.86 8.33 -19.75
C ARG A 56 -1.84 7.18 -19.65
N SER A 57 -1.77 6.25 -20.60
CA SER A 57 -2.43 4.95 -20.51
C SER A 57 -1.80 4.10 -19.41
N LEU A 58 -2.56 3.15 -18.85
CA LEU A 58 -2.01 2.05 -18.06
C LEU A 58 -1.51 0.94 -18.99
N THR A 59 -0.49 0.24 -18.56
CA THR A 59 0.01 -0.97 -19.23
C THR A 59 -0.94 -2.15 -18.98
N GLN A 60 -0.88 -3.17 -19.82
CA GLN A 60 -1.64 -4.42 -19.60
C GLN A 60 -1.26 -5.07 -18.27
N GLY A 61 0.02 -4.99 -17.87
CA GLY A 61 0.50 -5.49 -16.59
C GLY A 61 -0.11 -4.75 -15.39
N GLU A 62 -0.24 -3.41 -15.47
CA GLU A 62 -0.89 -2.62 -14.41
C GLU A 62 -2.37 -2.95 -14.26
N VAL A 63 -3.07 -3.16 -15.38
CA VAL A 63 -4.47 -3.59 -15.37
C VAL A 63 -4.61 -5.00 -14.84
N ALA A 64 -3.77 -5.94 -15.26
CA ALA A 64 -3.78 -7.32 -14.78
C ALA A 64 -3.48 -7.42 -13.27
N CYS A 65 -2.52 -6.62 -12.78
CA CYS A 65 -2.22 -6.49 -11.35
C CYS A 65 -3.45 -6.01 -10.58
N PHE A 66 -4.11 -4.94 -11.04
CA PHE A 66 -5.32 -4.44 -10.43
C PHE A 66 -6.43 -5.51 -10.34
N LEU A 67 -6.70 -6.19 -11.44
CA LEU A 67 -7.72 -7.23 -11.51
C LEU A 67 -7.39 -8.42 -10.61
N SER A 68 -6.11 -8.77 -10.47
CA SER A 68 -5.66 -9.84 -9.56
C SER A 68 -5.97 -9.49 -8.10
N HIS A 69 -5.75 -8.24 -7.69
CA HIS A 69 -6.08 -7.78 -6.34
C HIS A 69 -7.59 -7.65 -6.12
N ARG A 70 -8.39 -7.32 -7.15
CA ARG A 70 -9.86 -7.39 -7.05
C ARG A 70 -10.34 -8.80 -6.75
N GLN A 71 -9.74 -9.84 -7.34
CA GLN A 71 -10.06 -11.23 -7.01
C GLN A 71 -9.71 -11.56 -5.55
N LEU A 72 -8.59 -11.04 -5.03
CA LEU A 72 -8.23 -11.18 -3.62
C LEU A 72 -9.25 -10.49 -2.70
N TRP A 73 -9.71 -9.30 -3.04
CA TRP A 73 -10.74 -8.61 -2.26
C TRP A 73 -12.08 -9.37 -2.26
N GLN A 74 -12.46 -9.97 -3.40
CA GLN A 74 -13.63 -10.88 -3.46
C GLN A 74 -13.45 -12.07 -2.52
N ARG A 75 -12.23 -12.61 -2.44
CA ARG A 75 -11.92 -13.70 -1.53
C ARG A 75 -12.00 -13.30 -0.07
N VAL A 76 -11.52 -12.10 0.28
CA VAL A 76 -11.67 -11.54 1.64
C VAL A 76 -13.15 -11.52 2.04
N LEU A 77 -14.04 -11.11 1.14
CA LEU A 77 -15.48 -11.09 1.40
C LEU A 77 -16.07 -12.50 1.53
N SER A 78 -15.72 -13.42 0.64
CA SER A 78 -16.25 -14.79 0.67
C SER A 78 -15.81 -15.53 1.95
N ASP A 79 -14.58 -15.31 2.39
CA ASP A 79 -14.04 -15.95 3.59
C ASP A 79 -14.47 -15.25 4.89
N GLY A 80 -15.00 -14.01 4.79
CA GLY A 80 -15.47 -13.21 5.92
C GLY A 80 -14.38 -12.84 6.93
N ARG A 81 -13.11 -12.91 6.54
CA ARG A 81 -11.94 -12.70 7.39
C ARG A 81 -10.97 -11.72 6.76
N SER A 82 -10.30 -10.94 7.60
CA SER A 82 -9.20 -10.09 7.16
C SER A 82 -8.03 -10.91 6.62
N MET A 83 -7.30 -10.32 5.69
CA MET A 83 -6.15 -10.97 5.07
C MET A 83 -4.93 -10.06 5.02
N ILE A 84 -3.75 -10.66 5.16
CA ILE A 84 -2.49 -10.05 4.70
C ILE A 84 -2.29 -10.51 3.27
N VAL A 85 -2.14 -9.54 2.37
CA VAL A 85 -1.84 -9.72 0.95
C VAL A 85 -0.39 -9.33 0.72
N LEU A 86 0.37 -10.19 0.04
CA LEU A 86 1.76 -9.97 -0.35
C LEU A 86 1.91 -10.21 -1.85
N GLU A 87 2.80 -9.47 -2.49
CA GLU A 87 3.31 -9.79 -3.84
C GLU A 87 4.46 -10.81 -3.74
N ASP A 88 4.77 -11.53 -4.82
CA ASP A 88 5.77 -12.60 -4.82
C ASP A 88 7.23 -12.11 -4.78
N ASP A 89 7.43 -10.81 -4.95
CA ASP A 89 8.73 -10.13 -4.77
C ASP A 89 8.91 -9.49 -3.39
N ALA A 90 7.99 -9.71 -2.47
CA ALA A 90 8.09 -9.21 -1.12
C ALA A 90 9.33 -9.77 -0.38
N LEU A 91 10.05 -8.87 0.29
CA LEU A 91 11.09 -9.16 1.27
C LEU A 91 10.55 -8.85 2.66
N LEU A 92 10.48 -9.86 3.51
CA LEU A 92 9.85 -9.77 4.83
C LEU A 92 10.90 -9.48 5.92
N ASP A 93 10.65 -8.45 6.72
CA ASP A 93 11.46 -8.13 7.89
C ASP A 93 11.14 -9.11 9.03
N PRO A 94 12.08 -9.44 9.94
CA PRO A 94 11.79 -10.25 11.11
C PRO A 94 10.60 -9.76 11.94
N ALA A 95 10.35 -8.46 12.01
CA ALA A 95 9.21 -7.89 12.70
C ALA A 95 7.85 -8.24 12.06
N PHE A 96 7.82 -8.59 10.78
CA PHE A 96 6.62 -9.14 10.13
C PHE A 96 6.16 -10.42 10.86
N PHE A 97 7.08 -11.35 11.11
CA PHE A 97 6.79 -12.63 11.75
C PHE A 97 6.56 -12.50 13.25
N THR A 98 7.38 -11.70 13.94
CA THR A 98 7.39 -11.61 15.40
C THR A 98 6.38 -10.62 15.97
N LYS A 99 5.79 -9.76 15.14
CA LYS A 99 4.82 -8.75 15.57
C LYS A 99 3.55 -8.80 14.73
N VAL A 100 3.61 -8.48 13.43
CA VAL A 100 2.41 -8.27 12.61
C VAL A 100 1.52 -9.51 12.53
N LEU A 101 2.11 -10.70 12.32
CA LEU A 101 1.36 -11.94 12.22
C LEU A 101 0.71 -12.39 13.55
N ILE A 102 1.22 -11.93 14.69
CA ILE A 102 0.66 -12.29 15.99
C ILE A 102 -0.38 -11.27 16.50
N TRP A 103 -0.52 -10.13 15.83
CA TRP A 103 -1.56 -9.17 16.21
C TRP A 103 -2.95 -9.75 15.94
N ARG A 104 -3.83 -9.48 16.90
CA ARG A 104 -5.23 -9.88 16.75
C ARG A 104 -5.89 -9.09 15.59
N GLU A 105 -6.76 -9.74 14.87
CA GLU A 105 -7.50 -9.17 13.76
C GLU A 105 -8.24 -7.87 14.14
N ASP A 106 -8.91 -7.88 15.29
CA ASP A 106 -9.64 -6.73 15.80
C ASP A 106 -8.75 -5.53 16.11
N THR A 107 -7.46 -5.76 16.39
CA THR A 107 -6.48 -4.70 16.59
C THR A 107 -6.22 -3.93 15.29
N LEU A 108 -5.96 -4.63 14.19
CA LEU A 108 -5.76 -4.03 12.89
C LEU A 108 -7.06 -3.42 12.33
N ALA A 109 -8.21 -4.07 12.54
CA ALA A 109 -9.51 -3.57 12.11
C ALA A 109 -9.88 -2.21 12.74
N ARG A 110 -9.45 -1.96 13.98
CA ARG A 110 -9.59 -0.63 14.62
C ARG A 110 -8.66 0.42 14.03
N MET A 111 -7.59 0.01 13.37
CA MET A 111 -6.63 0.94 12.77
C MET A 111 -7.07 1.45 11.40
N GLY A 112 -7.78 0.65 10.61
CA GLY A 112 -8.23 1.06 9.29
C GLY A 112 -8.89 -0.06 8.50
N ASP A 113 -9.30 0.26 7.30
CA ASP A 113 -9.84 -0.68 6.32
C ASP A 113 -8.70 -1.41 5.60
N ILE A 114 -7.61 -0.67 5.33
CA ILE A 114 -6.36 -1.16 4.75
C ILE A 114 -5.20 -0.61 5.58
N VAL A 115 -4.24 -1.47 5.90
CA VAL A 115 -2.97 -1.08 6.54
C VAL A 115 -1.82 -1.49 5.62
N LEU A 116 -1.12 -0.51 5.06
CA LEU A 116 0.07 -0.73 4.24
C LEU A 116 1.22 -1.17 5.14
N LEU A 117 1.84 -2.29 4.82
CA LEU A 117 2.92 -2.91 5.59
C LEU A 117 4.30 -2.57 5.03
N GLY A 118 4.34 -2.01 3.84
CA GLY A 118 5.55 -1.65 3.13
C GLY A 118 5.32 -0.66 2.01
N GLN A 119 6.41 -0.33 1.35
CA GLN A 119 6.41 0.56 0.20
C GLN A 119 7.27 -0.04 -0.91
N SER A 120 6.77 0.01 -2.15
CA SER A 120 7.52 -0.39 -3.33
C SER A 120 8.58 0.65 -3.70
N LYS A 121 9.68 0.20 -4.30
CA LYS A 121 10.76 1.05 -4.83
C LYS A 121 11.45 1.96 -3.80
N LEU A 122 11.31 1.66 -2.53
CA LEU A 122 12.01 2.32 -1.45
C LEU A 122 13.18 1.44 -0.97
N SER A 123 14.41 1.95 -1.03
CA SER A 123 15.55 1.28 -0.40
C SER A 123 15.54 1.48 1.11
N ARG A 124 15.98 0.47 1.87
CA ARG A 124 16.06 0.55 3.34
C ARG A 124 16.89 1.75 3.82
N SER A 125 17.92 2.14 3.08
CA SER A 125 18.74 3.31 3.39
C SER A 125 18.00 4.65 3.33
N ARG A 126 16.88 4.72 2.63
CA ARG A 126 16.05 5.93 2.50
C ARG A 126 14.87 5.95 3.47
N GLU A 127 14.61 4.88 4.19
CA GLU A 127 13.47 4.73 5.09
C GLU A 127 13.37 5.87 6.11
N ALA A 128 14.46 6.14 6.84
CA ALA A 128 14.48 7.20 7.85
C ALA A 128 14.20 8.59 7.27
N ARG A 129 14.69 8.85 6.05
CA ARG A 129 14.42 10.09 5.33
C ARG A 129 12.95 10.18 4.93
N GLU A 130 12.36 9.09 4.44
CA GLU A 130 10.93 9.04 4.11
C GLU A 130 10.06 9.35 5.34
N TYR A 131 10.35 8.73 6.47
CA TYR A 131 9.62 8.98 7.72
C TYR A 131 9.75 10.42 8.23
N LEU A 132 10.90 11.02 8.02
CA LEU A 132 11.15 12.41 8.39
C LEU A 132 10.33 13.36 7.53
N TYR A 133 10.31 13.16 6.21
CA TYR A 133 9.62 14.06 5.27
C TYR A 133 8.12 13.84 5.20
N GLU A 134 7.63 12.64 5.51
CA GLU A 134 6.21 12.29 5.50
C GLU A 134 5.75 11.79 6.88
N PRO A 135 5.62 12.67 7.89
CA PRO A 135 5.19 12.27 9.23
C PRO A 135 3.77 11.68 9.22
N LEU A 136 3.50 10.75 10.14
CA LEU A 136 2.16 10.16 10.31
C LEU A 136 1.25 11.08 11.12
N LYS A 137 0.08 11.37 10.58
CA LYS A 137 -1.07 11.97 11.28
C LYS A 137 -1.89 10.88 11.96
N ARG A 138 -2.57 11.22 13.07
CA ARG A 138 -3.51 10.33 13.78
C ARG A 138 -2.92 8.94 13.99
N SER A 139 -1.71 8.89 14.51
CA SER A 139 -0.99 7.63 14.68
C SER A 139 -1.21 7.03 16.06
N SER A 140 -1.42 5.71 16.07
CA SER A 140 -1.43 4.87 17.27
C SER A 140 -0.15 4.04 17.36
N ARG A 141 0.22 3.60 18.56
CA ARG A 141 1.38 2.74 18.79
C ARG A 141 0.92 1.35 19.18
N ILE A 142 1.57 0.33 18.61
CA ILE A 142 1.38 -1.09 18.91
C ILE A 142 2.76 -1.74 18.90
N ASP A 143 3.17 -2.36 20.00
CA ASP A 143 4.44 -3.12 20.13
C ASP A 143 5.68 -2.36 19.61
N GLY A 144 5.74 -1.06 19.91
CA GLY A 144 6.82 -0.19 19.48
C GLY A 144 6.74 0.28 18.03
N MET A 145 5.76 -0.18 17.27
CA MET A 145 5.47 0.29 15.90
C MET A 145 4.40 1.37 15.91
N ARG A 146 4.32 2.15 14.84
CA ARG A 146 3.32 3.21 14.66
C ARG A 146 2.47 2.91 13.44
N ILE A 147 1.15 3.08 13.57
CA ILE A 147 0.20 2.98 12.46
C ILE A 147 -0.55 4.31 12.37
N GLY A 148 -0.52 4.95 11.23
CA GLY A 148 -1.15 6.25 11.04
C GLY A 148 -1.35 6.60 9.57
N THR A 149 -1.93 7.76 9.29
CA THR A 149 -2.10 8.26 7.93
C THR A 149 -0.89 9.12 7.57
N PRO A 150 -0.15 8.82 6.50
CA PRO A 150 0.94 9.67 6.02
C PRO A 150 0.46 11.11 5.78
N PHE A 151 1.31 12.10 6.02
CA PHE A 151 0.95 13.51 5.79
C PHE A 151 0.50 13.72 4.35
N LYS A 152 1.26 13.22 3.41
CA LYS A 152 0.88 13.11 2.02
C LYS A 152 1.00 11.63 1.63
N GLN A 153 -0.12 11.00 1.39
CA GLN A 153 -0.15 9.65 0.87
C GLN A 153 0.20 9.68 -0.61
N TRP A 154 1.02 8.73 -1.05
CA TRP A 154 1.48 8.58 -2.41
C TRP A 154 1.02 7.23 -2.97
N THR A 155 1.15 7.07 -4.27
CA THR A 155 1.18 5.75 -4.88
C THR A 155 2.47 5.06 -4.42
N SER A 156 2.35 4.05 -3.59
CA SER A 156 3.49 3.45 -2.89
C SER A 156 3.68 1.97 -3.16
N GLY A 157 3.01 1.45 -4.19
CA GLY A 157 2.97 0.02 -4.49
C GLY A 157 2.05 -0.77 -3.56
N ALA A 158 1.84 -2.03 -3.91
CA ALA A 158 0.98 -2.95 -3.19
C ALA A 158 1.74 -4.19 -2.69
N VAL A 159 3.07 -4.06 -2.50
CA VAL A 159 3.97 -5.17 -2.15
C VAL A 159 3.54 -5.95 -0.91
N GLY A 160 2.86 -5.28 0.03
CA GLY A 160 2.28 -5.92 1.19
C GLY A 160 1.31 -5.02 1.94
N TYR A 161 0.11 -5.51 2.20
CA TYR A 161 -0.90 -4.80 3.00
C TYR A 161 -1.83 -5.78 3.73
N TRP A 162 -2.41 -5.32 4.81
CA TRP A 162 -3.53 -5.97 5.47
C TRP A 162 -4.83 -5.30 5.02
N ILE A 163 -5.90 -6.10 4.83
CA ILE A 163 -7.23 -5.61 4.44
C ILE A 163 -8.31 -6.30 5.25
N SER A 164 -9.28 -5.52 5.73
CA SER A 164 -10.47 -6.01 6.42
C SER A 164 -11.59 -6.40 5.44
N PRO A 165 -12.60 -7.20 5.85
CA PRO A 165 -13.80 -7.43 5.05
C PRO A 165 -14.52 -6.12 4.67
N ARG A 166 -14.59 -5.14 5.59
CA ARG A 166 -15.13 -3.81 5.29
C ARG A 166 -14.31 -3.10 4.23
N GLY A 167 -12.97 -3.14 4.33
CA GLY A 167 -12.06 -2.57 3.33
C GLY A 167 -12.26 -3.21 1.96
N ALA A 168 -12.40 -4.53 1.91
CA ALA A 168 -12.68 -5.25 0.66
C ALA A 168 -14.04 -4.87 0.05
N THR A 169 -15.09 -4.70 0.88
CA THR A 169 -16.40 -4.21 0.42
C THR A 169 -16.29 -2.84 -0.22
N LEU A 170 -15.64 -1.89 0.45
CA LEU A 170 -15.48 -0.53 -0.06
C LEU A 170 -14.61 -0.52 -1.33
N ALA A 171 -13.51 -1.29 -1.34
CA ALA A 171 -12.63 -1.38 -2.49
C ALA A 171 -13.33 -1.94 -3.73
N LEU A 172 -14.12 -3.00 -3.58
CA LEU A 172 -14.88 -3.58 -4.68
C LEU A 172 -15.97 -2.64 -5.19
N ALA A 173 -16.73 -2.00 -4.31
CA ALA A 173 -17.74 -1.03 -4.69
C ALA A 173 -17.14 0.18 -5.43
N HIS A 174 -16.04 0.73 -4.90
CA HIS A 174 -15.32 1.86 -5.50
C HIS A 174 -14.73 1.54 -6.87
N THR A 175 -14.30 0.29 -7.07
CA THR A 175 -13.62 -0.16 -8.29
C THR A 175 -14.52 -0.96 -9.23
N GLU A 176 -15.83 -0.88 -9.08
CA GLU A 176 -16.78 -1.54 -9.98
C GLU A 176 -16.59 -1.07 -11.45
N GLY A 177 -16.75 -2.01 -12.39
CA GLY A 177 -16.57 -1.75 -13.81
C GLY A 177 -15.12 -1.84 -14.31
N PRO A 178 -14.79 -1.18 -15.44
CA PRO A 178 -13.46 -1.19 -16.02
C PRO A 178 -12.41 -0.54 -15.11
N VAL A 179 -11.17 -1.06 -15.15
CA VAL A 179 -10.04 -0.49 -14.42
C VAL A 179 -9.75 0.91 -14.95
N ARG A 180 -9.73 1.91 -14.08
CA ARG A 180 -9.54 3.33 -14.42
C ARG A 180 -8.41 4.02 -13.65
N ALA A 181 -7.80 3.30 -12.69
CA ALA A 181 -6.72 3.81 -11.86
C ALA A 181 -5.68 2.73 -11.58
N LEU A 182 -4.52 3.13 -11.09
CA LEU A 182 -3.51 2.22 -10.57
C LEU A 182 -4.00 1.55 -9.28
N LEU A 183 -3.64 0.30 -9.07
CA LEU A 183 -3.95 -0.43 -7.85
C LEU A 183 -3.43 0.30 -6.60
N ASP A 184 -2.24 0.81 -6.68
CA ASP A 184 -1.50 1.48 -5.60
C ASP A 184 -1.75 2.99 -5.52
N ASP A 185 -2.76 3.50 -6.19
CA ASP A 185 -3.22 4.87 -6.00
C ASP A 185 -4.05 4.98 -4.70
N TRP A 186 -3.35 4.80 -3.57
CA TRP A 186 -3.97 4.83 -2.24
C TRP A 186 -4.68 6.15 -1.93
N PRO A 187 -4.21 7.34 -2.39
CA PRO A 187 -5.00 8.57 -2.29
C PRO A 187 -6.37 8.46 -2.95
N TRP A 188 -6.45 7.86 -4.14
CA TRP A 188 -7.71 7.66 -4.85
C TRP A 188 -8.66 6.74 -4.08
N HIS A 189 -8.14 5.62 -3.59
CA HIS A 189 -8.94 4.69 -2.78
C HIS A 189 -9.44 5.34 -1.49
N ARG A 190 -8.62 6.18 -0.86
CA ARG A 190 -8.99 6.90 0.36
C ARG A 190 -10.02 7.99 0.10
N ASP A 191 -9.74 8.88 -0.87
CA ASP A 191 -10.48 10.15 -1.02
C ASP A 191 -11.79 9.93 -1.78
N ASP A 192 -11.75 9.16 -2.87
CA ASP A 192 -12.93 8.88 -3.70
C ASP A 192 -13.66 7.61 -3.22
N GLY A 193 -12.93 6.61 -2.70
CA GLY A 193 -13.48 5.34 -2.20
C GLY A 193 -13.90 5.35 -0.74
N GLY A 194 -13.62 6.41 0.01
CA GLY A 194 -13.99 6.57 1.41
C GLY A 194 -13.34 5.57 2.37
N MET A 195 -12.23 4.95 1.97
CA MET A 195 -11.53 3.95 2.79
C MET A 195 -10.59 4.61 3.80
N VAL A 196 -10.53 4.07 5.00
CA VAL A 196 -9.51 4.42 5.99
C VAL A 196 -8.24 3.63 5.69
N ILE A 197 -7.29 4.27 5.00
CA ILE A 197 -6.01 3.67 4.63
C ILE A 197 -4.92 4.25 5.52
N ARG A 198 -4.20 3.38 6.21
CA ARG A 198 -3.09 3.74 7.11
C ARG A 198 -1.82 3.01 6.72
N GLU A 199 -0.72 3.45 7.29
CA GLU A 199 0.61 2.93 7.02
C GLU A 199 1.28 2.54 8.32
N LEU A 200 1.92 1.37 8.33
CA LEU A 200 2.74 0.84 9.42
C LEU A 200 4.17 1.36 9.30
N ARG A 201 4.77 1.78 10.42
CA ARG A 201 6.18 2.18 10.50
C ARG A 201 6.85 1.65 11.79
N PRO A 202 8.11 1.14 11.70
CA PRO A 202 8.88 0.92 10.48
C PRO A 202 8.22 -0.09 9.55
N TYR A 203 8.56 -0.03 8.25
CA TYR A 203 8.06 -1.00 7.27
C TYR A 203 8.56 -2.40 7.57
N VAL A 204 7.69 -3.37 7.36
CA VAL A 204 8.01 -4.80 7.59
C VAL A 204 7.97 -5.61 6.29
N VAL A 205 7.53 -4.99 5.20
CA VAL A 205 7.52 -5.58 3.86
C VAL A 205 8.23 -4.63 2.90
N TRP A 206 9.14 -5.17 2.09
CA TRP A 206 9.95 -4.44 1.14
C TRP A 206 9.84 -5.09 -0.22
N GLU A 207 9.99 -4.34 -1.29
CA GLU A 207 10.07 -4.90 -2.65
C GLU A 207 11.52 -5.29 -2.97
N ALA A 208 11.70 -6.44 -3.60
CA ALA A 208 13.01 -6.94 -4.04
C ALA A 208 13.49 -6.28 -5.36
N PHE A 209 13.24 -4.97 -5.55
CA PHE A 209 13.50 -4.28 -6.82
C PHE A 209 14.99 -4.18 -7.18
N GLU A 210 15.90 -4.26 -6.21
CA GLU A 210 17.35 -4.22 -6.46
C GLU A 210 17.92 -5.57 -6.91
N SER A 211 17.24 -6.67 -6.57
CA SER A 211 17.70 -8.04 -6.84
C SER A 211 16.92 -8.78 -7.93
N LEU A 212 15.72 -8.31 -8.24
CA LEU A 212 14.82 -8.94 -9.20
C LEU A 212 14.39 -7.89 -10.23
N ALA A 213 14.78 -8.06 -11.50
CA ALA A 213 14.24 -7.26 -12.58
C ALA A 213 12.72 -7.45 -12.62
N SER A 214 11.97 -6.38 -12.37
CA SER A 214 10.52 -6.40 -12.49
C SER A 214 10.15 -6.43 -13.96
N ASP A 215 9.31 -7.39 -14.36
CA ASP A 215 8.80 -7.47 -15.74
C ASP A 215 8.08 -6.18 -16.19
N LEU A 216 7.56 -5.41 -15.22
CA LEU A 216 6.91 -4.11 -15.42
C LEU A 216 7.90 -2.94 -15.58
N GLU A 217 9.13 -3.07 -15.09
CA GLU A 217 10.14 -1.98 -15.11
C GLU A 217 10.68 -1.75 -16.52
N GLY A 218 10.81 -2.79 -17.32
CA GLY A 218 11.22 -2.68 -18.73
C GLY A 218 10.27 -1.85 -19.58
N GLU A 219 8.98 -1.83 -19.27
CA GLU A 219 7.97 -1.01 -19.96
C GLU A 219 7.95 0.43 -19.43
N ARG A 220 8.17 0.63 -18.14
CA ARG A 220 8.13 1.96 -17.47
C ARG A 220 9.37 2.81 -17.76
N SER A 221 10.55 2.20 -17.84
CA SER A 221 11.83 2.93 -18.07
C SER A 221 11.92 3.62 -19.42
N ARG A 222 11.10 3.20 -20.39
CA ARG A 222 11.00 3.84 -21.71
C ARG A 222 10.24 5.18 -21.69
N LEU A 223 9.60 5.54 -20.56
CA LEU A 223 8.65 6.65 -20.48
C LEU A 223 9.06 7.80 -19.56
N THR A 224 10.19 7.71 -18.83
CA THR A 224 10.59 8.74 -17.83
C THR A 224 11.88 9.47 -18.23
N PRO A 225 11.87 10.82 -18.35
CA PRO A 225 13.10 11.61 -18.53
C PRO A 225 13.90 11.74 -17.22
N THR A 226 15.21 11.59 -17.30
CA THR A 226 16.16 11.82 -16.20
C THR A 226 16.24 13.31 -15.85
N SER A 227 15.76 13.71 -14.67
CA SER A 227 15.90 15.08 -14.17
C SER A 227 17.23 15.30 -13.45
N GLY A 228 17.91 16.40 -13.74
CA GLY A 228 19.28 16.66 -13.33
C GLY A 228 19.49 16.99 -11.84
N ARG A 229 20.59 16.51 -11.30
CA ARG A 229 21.07 16.61 -9.90
C ARG A 229 21.10 18.03 -9.30
N TRP A 230 21.33 19.08 -10.09
CA TRP A 230 21.43 20.47 -9.61
C TRP A 230 20.07 21.08 -9.24
N ARG A 231 18.97 20.62 -9.82
CA ARG A 231 17.61 20.99 -9.42
C ARG A 231 17.27 20.52 -8.00
N ASP A 232 17.82 19.40 -7.58
CA ASP A 232 17.57 18.86 -6.25
C ASP A 232 18.18 19.73 -5.15
N CYS A 233 19.36 20.31 -5.35
CA CYS A 233 20.00 21.22 -4.39
C CYS A 233 19.25 22.56 -4.24
N LEU A 234 18.71 23.10 -5.33
CA LEU A 234 17.93 24.35 -5.30
C LEU A 234 16.58 24.18 -4.57
N LEU A 235 16.04 22.98 -4.52
CA LEU A 235 14.75 22.69 -3.89
C LEU A 235 14.89 22.29 -2.39
N GLU A 236 16.11 22.08 -1.87
CA GLU A 236 16.30 21.67 -0.47
C GLU A 236 15.73 22.68 0.55
N PRO A 237 15.90 24.01 0.43
CA PRO A 237 15.27 24.96 1.37
C PRO A 237 13.73 24.84 1.37
N VAL A 238 13.12 24.65 0.21
CA VAL A 238 11.68 24.44 0.08
C VAL A 238 11.24 23.13 0.73
N ARG A 239 12.05 22.06 0.57
CA ARG A 239 11.80 20.77 1.22
C ARG A 239 11.86 20.88 2.74
N VAL A 240 12.87 21.59 3.28
CA VAL A 240 13.01 21.83 4.72
C VAL A 240 11.85 22.68 5.26
N GLY A 241 11.46 23.74 4.57
CA GLY A 241 10.29 24.55 4.94
C GLY A 241 9.01 23.71 4.99
N ARG A 242 8.76 22.87 3.99
CA ARG A 242 7.63 21.93 3.99
C ARG A 242 7.69 20.92 5.13
N LEU A 243 8.87 20.44 5.48
CA LEU A 243 9.09 19.53 6.60
C LEU A 243 8.62 20.17 7.92
N ILE A 244 9.09 21.37 8.20
CA ILE A 244 8.73 22.11 9.42
C ILE A 244 7.21 22.29 9.51
N VAL A 245 6.58 22.75 8.44
CA VAL A 245 5.12 22.93 8.37
C VAL A 245 4.38 21.61 8.61
N ARG A 246 4.81 20.50 8.00
CA ARG A 246 4.17 19.20 8.19
C ARG A 246 4.23 18.72 9.63
N TRP A 247 5.39 18.85 10.28
CA TRP A 247 5.54 18.46 11.68
C TRP A 247 4.75 19.38 12.62
N ALA A 248 4.69 20.68 12.35
CA ALA A 248 3.85 21.60 13.12
C ALA A 248 2.36 21.25 13.02
N VAL A 249 1.88 20.92 11.81
CA VAL A 249 0.48 20.47 11.61
C VAL A 249 0.21 19.15 12.33
N VAL A 250 1.13 18.19 12.26
CA VAL A 250 0.97 16.91 12.97
C VAL A 250 0.93 17.14 14.48
N ALA A 251 1.81 18.00 15.02
CA ALA A 251 1.80 18.35 16.44
C ALA A 251 0.46 19.01 16.85
N ALA A 252 -0.06 19.94 16.05
CA ALA A 252 -1.35 20.58 16.30
C ALA A 252 -2.51 19.57 16.30
N ILE A 253 -2.53 18.62 15.36
CA ILE A 253 -3.53 17.55 15.34
C ILE A 253 -3.44 16.70 16.61
N CYS A 254 -2.24 16.28 17.02
CA CYS A 254 -2.05 15.49 18.24
C CYS A 254 -2.54 16.21 19.50
N ILE A 255 -2.29 17.53 19.60
CA ILE A 255 -2.76 18.35 20.73
C ILE A 255 -4.29 18.44 20.72
N ALA A 256 -4.91 18.69 19.56
CA ALA A 256 -6.36 18.78 19.45
C ALA A 256 -7.05 17.44 19.81
N GLU A 257 -6.50 16.31 19.38
CA GLU A 257 -7.03 14.99 19.72
C GLU A 257 -6.88 14.67 21.21
N SER A 258 -5.79 15.06 21.83
CA SER A 258 -5.58 14.90 23.27
C SER A 258 -6.55 15.74 24.09
N ALA A 259 -6.87 16.95 23.64
CA ALA A 259 -7.83 17.84 24.29
C ALA A 259 -9.28 17.32 24.18
N SER A 260 -9.66 16.72 23.05
CA SER A 260 -11.01 16.15 22.85
C SER A 260 -11.24 14.88 23.68
N SER A 261 -10.22 14.03 23.83
CA SER A 261 -10.32 12.81 24.65
C SER A 261 -10.31 13.09 26.16
N GLY A 262 -9.77 14.22 26.62
CA GLY A 262 -9.81 14.63 28.02
C GLY A 262 -11.15 15.22 28.48
N GLY A 263 -12.01 15.64 27.54
CA GLY A 263 -13.33 16.23 27.82
C GLY A 263 -14.39 15.19 28.21
N ASP A 264 -14.33 14.00 27.65
CA ASP A 264 -15.34 12.92 27.86
C ASP A 264 -15.23 12.22 29.23
N GLN A 265 -14.09 12.32 29.92
CA GLN A 265 -13.92 11.70 31.23
C GLN A 265 -14.47 12.55 32.42
N LYS A 266 -14.86 13.81 32.20
CA LYS A 266 -15.38 14.68 33.29
C LYS A 266 -16.92 14.75 33.35
N GLY A 267 -17.64 14.09 32.45
CA GLY A 267 -19.11 14.11 32.38
C GLY A 267 -19.84 12.97 33.11
N GLY A 268 -19.14 12.02 33.73
CA GLY A 268 -19.72 10.82 34.31
C GLY A 268 -19.83 10.75 35.85
N ALA A 269 -19.73 11.87 36.53
CA ALA A 269 -19.91 11.91 37.98
C ALA A 269 -20.94 12.99 38.38
N ARG A 270 -22.23 12.65 38.24
CA ARG A 270 -23.36 13.23 38.97
C ARG A 270 -24.48 12.23 39.09
#